data_af47746d195dcab7e8b41a9bcbd189f7
#
_entry.id   af47746d195dcab7e8b41a9bcbd189f7
#
_cell.length_a   1.000
_cell.length_b   1.000
_cell.length_c   1.000
_cell.angle_alpha   90.00
_cell.angle_beta   90.00
_cell.angle_gamma   90.00
#
_symmetry.space_group_name_H-M   'P 1'
#
loop_
_entity.id
_entity.type
_entity.pdbx_description
1 polymer ?
#
loop_
_entity_poly.entity_id
_entity_poly.type
_entity_poly.pdbx_seq_one_letter_code
_entity_poly.pdbx_strand_id
1 'polypeptide(L)'
;MTAPGFNELIDTADPGWAKSPETAAAELLDLDRPFDGPIEIYLHQETKRDEAVVTVTLTRLGDDSIQAMRYRVVFARGDDGRYRFVSVVYTTRCHSGRGHRSFKTGPCS
;
A
#
# COMPACT_ATOMS: atom_id res chain seq x y z
N MET A 1 5.53 7.46 6.95
CA MET A 1 6.53 8.08 6.05
C MET A 1 5.81 8.82 4.93
N THR A 2 6.24 10.02 4.60
CA THR A 2 5.68 10.77 3.46
C THR A 2 6.31 10.30 2.15
N ALA A 3 5.60 10.43 1.03
CA ALA A 3 6.13 9.98 -0.26
C ALA A 3 7.41 10.72 -0.69
N PRO A 4 7.53 12.06 -0.53
CA PRO A 4 8.80 12.73 -0.80
C PRO A 4 9.96 12.25 0.08
N GLY A 5 9.71 12.02 1.35
CA GLY A 5 10.72 11.50 2.27
C GLY A 5 11.13 10.07 1.94
N PHE A 6 10.20 9.26 1.45
CA PHE A 6 10.46 7.88 1.02
C PHE A 6 11.50 7.84 -0.11
N ASN A 7 11.29 8.61 -1.18
CA ASN A 7 12.21 8.64 -2.32
C ASN A 7 13.56 9.26 -1.95
N GLU A 8 13.55 10.30 -1.13
CA GLU A 8 14.77 10.93 -0.63
C GLU A 8 15.61 9.93 0.19
N LEU A 9 14.97 9.13 1.02
CA LEU A 9 15.66 8.12 1.82
C LEU A 9 16.33 7.07 0.93
N ILE A 10 15.69 6.68 -0.17
CA ILE A 10 16.28 5.74 -1.14
C ILE A 10 17.57 6.35 -1.73
N ASP A 11 17.53 7.62 -2.10
CA ASP A 11 18.66 8.29 -2.74
C ASP A 11 19.82 8.56 -1.78
N THR A 12 19.55 8.76 -0.48
CA THR A 12 20.55 9.16 0.50
C THR A 12 21.08 8.02 1.37
N ALA A 13 20.25 7.04 1.70
CA ALA A 13 20.59 5.98 2.66
C ALA A 13 20.75 4.60 2.04
N ASP A 14 20.37 4.41 0.78
CA ASP A 14 20.50 3.14 0.06
C ASP A 14 19.90 1.95 0.84
N PRO A 15 18.64 2.02 1.27
CA PRO A 15 18.05 0.96 2.09
C PRO A 15 17.80 -0.31 1.29
N GLY A 16 18.09 -1.46 1.90
CA GLY A 16 17.91 -2.76 1.26
C GLY A 16 16.47 -3.08 0.87
N TRP A 17 15.49 -2.56 1.62
CA TRP A 17 14.07 -2.79 1.33
C TRP A 17 13.61 -2.15 0.02
N ALA A 18 14.35 -1.18 -0.53
CA ALA A 18 14.01 -0.54 -1.80
C ALA A 18 14.27 -1.43 -3.02
N LYS A 19 14.95 -2.57 -2.86
CA LYS A 19 15.27 -3.51 -3.94
C LYS A 19 14.11 -4.44 -4.31
N SER A 20 13.04 -4.43 -3.53
CA SER A 20 11.83 -5.23 -3.79
C SER A 20 10.61 -4.34 -3.65
N PRO A 21 9.65 -4.41 -4.60
CA PRO A 21 8.43 -3.61 -4.49
C PRO A 21 7.59 -3.98 -3.28
N GLU A 22 7.55 -5.25 -2.88
CA GLU A 22 6.80 -5.69 -1.69
C GLU A 22 7.36 -5.07 -0.41
N THR A 23 8.66 -5.12 -0.22
CA THR A 23 9.29 -4.53 0.97
C THR A 23 9.23 -3.01 0.94
N ALA A 24 9.33 -2.41 -0.25
CA ALA A 24 9.16 -0.96 -0.41
C ALA A 24 7.74 -0.53 -0.02
N ALA A 25 6.72 -1.27 -0.44
CA ALA A 25 5.34 -0.99 -0.06
C ALA A 25 5.12 -1.15 1.45
N ALA A 26 5.69 -2.19 2.06
CA ALA A 26 5.57 -2.41 3.50
C ALA A 26 6.18 -1.25 4.30
N GLU A 27 7.32 -0.72 3.85
CA GLU A 27 7.93 0.45 4.49
C GLU A 27 7.11 1.71 4.28
N LEU A 28 6.65 1.96 3.05
CA LEU A 28 5.85 3.15 2.74
C LEU A 28 4.57 3.21 3.57
N LEU A 29 3.87 2.08 3.71
CA LEU A 29 2.59 1.98 4.40
C LEU A 29 2.74 1.64 5.88
N ASP A 30 3.97 1.42 6.36
CA ASP A 30 4.25 1.06 7.75
C ASP A 30 3.47 -0.20 8.19
N LEU A 31 3.57 -1.26 7.40
CA LEU A 31 2.78 -2.49 7.61
C LEU A 31 3.27 -3.36 8.78
N ASP A 32 4.48 -3.16 9.26
CA ASP A 32 5.03 -3.89 10.40
C ASP A 32 4.74 -3.23 11.75
N ARG A 33 3.97 -2.12 11.74
CA ARG A 33 3.49 -1.51 12.99
C ARG A 33 2.50 -2.43 13.70
N PRO A 34 2.35 -2.31 15.04
CA PRO A 34 1.31 -3.06 15.75
C PRO A 34 -0.08 -2.54 15.36
N PHE A 35 -0.98 -3.47 15.08
CA PHE A 35 -2.39 -3.16 14.82
C PHE A 35 -3.25 -3.65 15.98
N ASP A 36 -4.33 -2.93 16.26
CA ASP A 36 -5.34 -3.35 17.23
C ASP A 36 -6.22 -4.44 16.59
N GLY A 37 -6.23 -5.64 17.19
CA GLY A 37 -7.06 -6.73 16.74
C GLY A 37 -6.46 -7.57 15.61
N PRO A 38 -7.23 -8.56 15.12
CA PRO A 38 -6.74 -9.56 14.17
C PRO A 38 -6.86 -9.07 12.71
N ILE A 39 -6.13 -8.04 12.36
CA ILE A 39 -6.11 -7.53 10.98
C ILE A 39 -5.38 -8.53 10.08
N GLU A 40 -5.96 -8.79 8.91
CA GLU A 40 -5.33 -9.60 7.87
C GLU A 40 -4.83 -8.70 6.75
N ILE A 41 -3.60 -8.93 6.30
CA ILE A 41 -2.93 -8.14 5.27
C ILE A 41 -2.60 -9.05 4.10
N TYR A 42 -3.09 -8.67 2.91
CA TYR A 42 -2.84 -9.40 1.66
C TYR A 42 -2.05 -8.51 0.73
N LEU A 43 -0.96 -9.03 0.17
CA LEU A 43 -0.18 -8.33 -0.82
C LEU A 43 -0.23 -9.07 -2.14
N HIS A 44 -0.44 -8.31 -3.22
CA HIS A 44 -0.35 -8.80 -4.59
C HIS A 44 0.58 -7.88 -5.37
N GLN A 45 1.55 -8.46 -6.07
CA GLN A 45 2.54 -7.71 -6.82
C GLN A 45 2.48 -8.07 -8.29
N GLU A 46 2.50 -7.05 -9.14
CA GLU A 46 2.69 -7.20 -10.58
C GLU A 46 3.86 -6.33 -11.00
N THR A 47 4.82 -6.93 -11.73
CA THR A 47 5.96 -6.18 -12.28
C THR A 47 5.90 -6.21 -13.79
N LYS A 48 6.20 -5.08 -14.41
CA LYS A 48 6.22 -4.94 -15.86
C LYS A 48 7.34 -3.99 -16.25
N ARG A 49 8.44 -4.51 -16.81
CA ARG A 49 9.63 -3.73 -17.17
C ARG A 49 10.15 -2.97 -15.95
N ASP A 50 10.12 -1.64 -16.02
CA ASP A 50 10.63 -0.75 -14.97
C ASP A 50 9.55 -0.25 -14.02
N GLU A 51 8.37 -0.87 -14.04
CA GLU A 51 7.25 -0.51 -13.18
C GLU A 51 6.80 -1.70 -12.36
N ALA A 52 6.43 -1.45 -11.12
CA ALA A 52 5.81 -2.43 -10.25
C ALA A 52 4.56 -1.85 -9.60
N VAL A 53 3.51 -2.64 -9.53
CA VAL A 53 2.27 -2.29 -8.83
C VAL A 53 2.09 -3.26 -7.68
N VAL A 54 2.00 -2.72 -6.45
CA VAL A 54 1.74 -3.51 -5.26
C VAL A 54 0.36 -3.15 -4.74
N THR A 55 -0.53 -4.14 -4.70
CA THR A 55 -1.87 -3.99 -4.13
C THR A 55 -1.86 -4.56 -2.72
N VAL A 56 -2.14 -3.73 -1.73
CA VAL A 56 -2.17 -4.10 -0.33
C VAL A 56 -3.61 -4.00 0.15
N THR A 57 -4.17 -5.12 0.60
CA THR A 57 -5.55 -5.17 1.09
C THR A 57 -5.53 -5.55 2.57
N LEU A 58 -6.18 -4.73 3.40
CA LEU A 58 -6.33 -4.97 4.83
C LEU A 58 -7.80 -5.30 5.11
N THR A 59 -8.03 -6.40 5.81
CA THR A 59 -9.36 -6.86 6.19
C THR A 59 -9.45 -7.10 7.69
N ARG A 60 -10.64 -7.37 8.19
CA ARG A 60 -10.90 -7.61 9.62
C ARG A 60 -10.49 -6.42 10.49
N LEU A 61 -10.85 -5.22 10.03
CA LEU A 61 -10.41 -3.97 10.63
C LEU A 61 -11.08 -3.64 11.97
N GLY A 62 -12.18 -4.32 12.31
CA GLY A 62 -12.95 -3.98 13.51
C GLY A 62 -13.76 -2.70 13.37
N ASP A 63 -13.90 -2.17 12.16
CA ASP A 63 -14.68 -0.96 11.87
C ASP A 63 -16.09 -1.33 11.42
N ASP A 64 -17.09 -0.61 11.93
CA ASP A 64 -18.51 -0.90 11.63
C ASP A 64 -18.90 -0.48 10.21
N SER A 65 -18.20 0.45 9.63
CA SER A 65 -18.52 1.02 8.32
C SER A 65 -17.64 0.46 7.23
N ILE A 66 -16.34 0.34 7.48
CA ILE A 66 -15.33 -0.09 6.50
C ILE A 66 -15.01 -1.57 6.72
N GLN A 67 -15.33 -2.40 5.71
CA GLN A 67 -15.03 -3.82 5.73
C GLN A 67 -13.57 -4.12 5.36
N ALA A 68 -13.06 -3.42 4.36
CA ALA A 68 -11.69 -3.60 3.88
C ALA A 68 -11.13 -2.29 3.32
N MET A 69 -9.81 -2.16 3.39
CA MET A 69 -9.05 -1.04 2.82
C MET A 69 -8.08 -1.60 1.80
N ARG A 70 -7.87 -0.86 0.71
CA ARG A 70 -6.94 -1.26 -0.34
C ARG A 70 -6.08 -0.09 -0.78
N TYR A 71 -4.77 -0.32 -0.80
CA TYR A 71 -3.79 0.59 -1.39
C TYR A 71 -3.24 -0.03 -2.66
N ARG A 72 -3.28 0.70 -3.75
CA ARG A 72 -2.63 0.32 -4.99
C ARG A 72 -1.47 1.27 -5.21
N VAL A 73 -0.26 0.79 -4.98
CA VAL A 73 0.95 1.60 -5.02
C VAL A 73 1.73 1.29 -6.29
N VAL A 74 2.08 2.34 -7.02
CA VAL A 74 2.90 2.22 -8.23
C VAL A 74 4.30 2.69 -7.92
N PHE A 75 5.28 1.85 -8.26
CA PHE A 75 6.70 2.15 -8.13
C PHE A 75 7.35 2.14 -9.50
N ALA A 76 8.36 2.99 -9.68
CA ALA A 76 9.26 2.95 -10.83
C ALA A 76 10.61 2.38 -10.38
N ARG A 77 11.13 1.43 -11.15
CA ARG A 77 12.45 0.87 -10.91
C ARG A 77 13.51 1.75 -11.57
N GLY A 78 14.45 2.25 -10.78
CA GLY A 78 15.57 3.01 -11.28
C GLY A 78 16.69 2.13 -11.83
N ASP A 79 17.70 2.76 -12.46
CA ASP A 79 18.88 2.08 -12.99
C ASP A 79 19.68 1.36 -11.91
N ASP A 80 19.54 1.81 -10.66
CA ASP A 80 20.18 1.20 -9.50
C ASP A 80 19.42 -0.04 -8.97
N GLY A 81 18.32 -0.42 -9.62
CA GLY A 81 17.51 -1.56 -9.23
C GLY A 81 16.56 -1.28 -8.05
N ARG A 82 16.45 -0.04 -7.61
CA ARG A 82 15.60 0.36 -6.50
C ARG A 82 14.27 0.90 -6.99
N TYR A 83 13.22 0.61 -6.22
CA TYR A 83 11.86 0.99 -6.54
C TYR A 83 11.50 2.29 -5.82
N ARG A 84 11.18 3.32 -6.59
CA ARG A 84 10.79 4.64 -6.09
C ARG A 84 9.29 4.83 -6.25
N PHE A 85 8.69 5.49 -5.28
CA PHE A 85 7.26 5.77 -5.27
C PHE A 85 6.87 6.69 -6.44
N VAL A 86 5.79 6.32 -7.13
CA VAL A 86 5.18 7.13 -8.19
C VAL A 86 3.81 7.62 -7.76
N SER A 87 2.91 6.71 -7.38
CA SER A 87 1.54 7.06 -7.03
C SER A 87 0.92 6.02 -6.12
N VAL A 88 -0.13 6.42 -5.42
CA VAL A 88 -0.95 5.52 -4.62
C VAL A 88 -2.42 5.88 -4.79
N VAL A 89 -3.25 4.86 -4.93
CA VAL A 89 -4.71 5.00 -4.90
C VAL A 89 -5.23 4.23 -3.69
N TYR A 90 -5.97 4.92 -2.84
CA TYR A 90 -6.60 4.35 -1.66
C TYR A 90 -8.08 4.16 -1.91
N THR A 91 -8.58 2.96 -1.70
CA THR A 91 -10.00 2.63 -1.84
C THR A 91 -10.48 1.83 -0.65
N THR A 92 -11.79 1.84 -0.44
CA THR A 92 -12.43 1.08 0.62
C THR A 92 -13.58 0.27 0.07
N ARG A 93 -13.91 -0.82 0.76
CA ARG A 93 -15.15 -1.55 0.58
C ARG A 93 -15.94 -1.41 1.88
N CYS A 94 -17.18 -0.95 1.77
CA CYS A 94 -18.05 -0.74 2.93
C CYS A 94 -18.72 -2.04 3.37
N HIS A 95 -19.06 -2.14 4.65
CA HIS A 95 -19.93 -3.21 5.13
C HIS A 95 -21.32 -3.09 4.48
N SER A 96 -22.07 -4.19 4.47
CA SER A 96 -23.42 -4.22 3.94
C SER A 96 -24.27 -3.15 4.62
N GLY A 97 -24.98 -2.34 3.83
CA GLY A 97 -25.79 -1.25 4.32
C GLY A 97 -25.04 0.02 4.68
N ARG A 98 -23.71 0.06 4.51
CA ARG A 98 -22.90 1.22 4.88
C ARG A 98 -22.35 1.99 3.68
N GLY A 99 -22.67 1.55 2.47
CA GLY A 99 -22.22 2.22 1.25
C GLY A 99 -21.86 1.25 0.16
N HIS A 100 -20.87 1.61 -0.66
CA HIS A 100 -20.46 0.81 -1.81
C HIS A 100 -19.87 -0.54 -1.39
N ARG A 101 -20.21 -1.58 -2.16
CA ARG A 101 -19.78 -2.97 -1.89
C ARG A 101 -18.58 -3.40 -2.73
N SER A 102 -18.05 -2.53 -3.57
CA SER A 102 -16.79 -2.73 -4.29
C SER A 102 -15.75 -1.74 -3.79
N PHE A 103 -14.49 -1.97 -4.13
CA PHE A 103 -13.43 -1.03 -3.74
C PHE A 103 -13.55 0.24 -4.56
N LYS A 104 -13.88 1.34 -3.89
CA LYS A 104 -14.05 2.67 -4.48
C LYS A 104 -13.53 3.73 -3.54
N THR A 105 -13.28 4.92 -4.09
CA THR A 105 -13.09 6.13 -3.29
C THR A 105 -14.45 6.58 -2.78
N GLY A 106 -14.46 7.30 -1.68
CA GLY A 106 -15.67 7.81 -1.07
C GLY A 106 -15.94 7.18 0.29
N PRO A 107 -16.78 7.83 1.10
CA PRO A 107 -17.00 7.42 2.49
C PRO A 107 -17.94 6.22 2.60
N CYS A 108 -17.77 5.49 3.70
CA CYS A 108 -18.74 4.52 4.20
C CYS A 108 -19.55 5.18 5.32
N SER A 109 -20.83 4.87 5.39
CA SER A 109 -21.70 5.47 6.41
C SER A 109 -21.52 4.85 7.79
#